data_cc2ac5a70394eeedf2aca83c8be990a3
#
_entry.id   cc2ac5a70394eeedf2aca83c8be990a3
#
_cell.length_a   1.000
_cell.length_b   1.000
_cell.length_c   1.000
_cell.angle_alpha   90.00
_cell.angle_beta   90.00
_cell.angle_gamma   90.00
#
_symmetry.space_group_name_H-M   'P 1'
#
loop_
_entity.id
_entity.type
_entity.pdbx_description
1 polymer ?
#
loop_
_entity_poly.entity_id
_entity_poly.type
_entity_poly.pdbx_seq_one_letter_code
_entity_poly.pdbx_strand_id
1 'polypeptide(L)'
;MMSIEKAAFAFQTDSLPISCQAFGSGHINNTFCVVTEKGTQYVLQRINRYVFKNPIRMMNNTCAITDYLRTRIEDPRMTLQFIPSKDGKFYHKTPDGEFWRMSYLVGGFTLDAPESDEDFYQSALAFGRFQELLSNFPADSLYEVIPNFHNTQDRYAQFKESVELDCVGRVAETAQDIAFLMEREQTGCILQKMLDAGILPLRVTHNDTKLNNVLLDSETRKSLCVLDLDTVMAGSSLYDYGDAIRYGAATAAEDEQDTSKMHLDLHLFEVFTRGYLEAAPALTNMEVAMLPLGALVMTLELAVRFLKDYLDGDLYFSKIAYPEHNLVRARSQMALVADMEKKWTQMNLIVAKVANELRH
;
A
#
# COMPACT_ATOMS: atom_id res chain seq x y z
N MET A 1 -2.56 -26.35 -17.11
CA MET A 1 -2.30 -24.90 -16.93
C MET A 1 -2.35 -24.24 -18.29
N MET A 2 -3.14 -23.17 -18.46
CA MET A 2 -3.19 -22.39 -19.69
C MET A 2 -1.82 -21.71 -19.90
N SER A 3 -1.27 -21.71 -21.14
CA SER A 3 -0.04 -20.96 -21.41
C SER A 3 -0.30 -19.45 -21.31
N ILE A 4 0.72 -18.70 -20.91
CA ILE A 4 0.66 -17.22 -20.73
C ILE A 4 0.19 -16.55 -22.04
N GLU A 5 0.69 -17.04 -23.18
CA GLU A 5 0.30 -16.53 -24.50
C GLU A 5 -1.20 -16.71 -24.75
N LYS A 6 -1.78 -17.88 -24.38
CA LYS A 6 -3.23 -18.09 -24.51
C LYS A 6 -4.04 -17.13 -23.66
N ALA A 7 -3.53 -16.76 -22.46
CA ALA A 7 -4.19 -15.76 -21.60
C ALA A 7 -4.19 -14.37 -22.27
N ALA A 8 -3.09 -13.97 -22.95
CA ALA A 8 -3.02 -12.69 -23.68
C ALA A 8 -4.07 -12.62 -24.80
N PHE A 9 -4.28 -13.70 -25.53
CA PHE A 9 -5.30 -13.77 -26.59
C PHE A 9 -6.76 -13.67 -26.09
N ALA A 10 -7.00 -13.76 -24.80
CA ALA A 10 -8.34 -13.63 -24.26
C ALA A 10 -8.83 -12.17 -24.18
N PHE A 11 -7.96 -11.19 -24.38
CA PHE A 11 -8.26 -9.75 -24.25
C PHE A 11 -8.43 -9.08 -25.61
N GLN A 12 -9.12 -7.92 -25.60
CA GLN A 12 -9.39 -7.10 -26.79
C GLN A 12 -8.23 -6.14 -27.06
N THR A 13 -7.09 -6.69 -27.45
CA THR A 13 -5.91 -5.92 -27.87
C THR A 13 -6.13 -5.30 -29.25
N ASP A 14 -5.36 -4.25 -29.58
CA ASP A 14 -5.45 -3.51 -30.86
C ASP A 14 -5.01 -4.33 -32.09
N SER A 15 -4.21 -5.38 -31.88
CA SER A 15 -3.76 -6.35 -32.88
C SER A 15 -3.30 -7.63 -32.18
N LEU A 16 -2.83 -8.62 -32.94
CA LEU A 16 -2.44 -9.92 -32.36
C LEU A 16 -1.23 -9.78 -31.42
N PRO A 17 -1.28 -10.37 -30.22
CA PRO A 17 -0.10 -10.52 -29.34
C PRO A 17 0.97 -11.36 -30.03
N ILE A 18 2.19 -10.82 -30.13
CA ILE A 18 3.36 -11.49 -30.75
C ILE A 18 4.48 -11.83 -29.78
N SER A 19 4.47 -11.21 -28.58
CA SER A 19 5.45 -11.44 -27.53
C SER A 19 4.80 -11.35 -26.17
N CYS A 20 5.24 -12.20 -25.24
CA CYS A 20 4.82 -12.17 -23.83
C CYS A 20 6.00 -12.58 -22.97
N GLN A 21 6.56 -11.63 -22.20
CA GLN A 21 7.75 -11.83 -21.38
C GLN A 21 7.49 -11.42 -19.93
N ALA A 22 8.15 -12.09 -18.97
CA ALA A 22 8.08 -11.69 -17.57
C ALA A 22 8.50 -10.22 -17.41
N PHE A 23 7.77 -9.47 -16.58
CA PHE A 23 7.93 -8.03 -16.45
C PHE A 23 7.76 -7.58 -14.99
N GLY A 24 8.66 -6.67 -14.54
CA GLY A 24 8.59 -6.10 -13.20
C GLY A 24 9.05 -7.06 -12.08
N SER A 25 9.17 -6.49 -10.88
CA SER A 25 9.60 -7.18 -9.64
C SER A 25 8.44 -7.46 -8.67
N GLY A 26 7.20 -7.31 -9.12
CA GLY A 26 6.00 -7.48 -8.28
C GLY A 26 5.97 -8.79 -7.50
N HIS A 27 5.63 -8.73 -6.21
CA HIS A 27 5.78 -9.87 -5.31
C HIS A 27 4.53 -10.73 -5.16
N ILE A 28 3.36 -10.18 -5.49
CA ILE A 28 2.06 -10.85 -5.26
C ILE A 28 1.56 -11.49 -6.56
N ASN A 29 1.39 -10.69 -7.61
CA ASN A 29 0.89 -11.15 -8.91
C ASN A 29 2.04 -11.54 -9.85
N ASN A 30 1.79 -12.51 -10.73
CA ASN A 30 2.72 -12.76 -11.83
C ASN A 30 2.44 -11.76 -12.96
N THR A 31 3.43 -10.96 -13.33
CA THR A 31 3.30 -9.86 -14.28
C THR A 31 4.12 -10.11 -15.56
N PHE A 32 3.53 -9.81 -16.69
CA PHE A 32 4.12 -9.99 -18.03
C PHE A 32 3.90 -8.76 -18.89
N CYS A 33 4.88 -8.40 -19.70
CA CYS A 33 4.72 -7.44 -20.78
C CYS A 33 4.29 -8.19 -22.05
N VAL A 34 3.21 -7.74 -22.66
CA VAL A 34 2.67 -8.26 -23.94
C VAL A 34 2.87 -7.20 -24.99
N VAL A 35 3.47 -7.58 -26.12
CA VAL A 35 3.63 -6.69 -27.29
C VAL A 35 2.79 -7.23 -28.44
N THR A 36 2.07 -6.35 -29.13
CA THR A 36 1.25 -6.70 -30.30
C THR A 36 1.96 -6.42 -31.61
N GLU A 37 1.41 -6.90 -32.73
CA GLU A 37 1.94 -6.65 -34.08
C GLU A 37 2.10 -5.15 -34.39
N LYS A 38 1.24 -4.30 -33.84
CA LYS A 38 1.32 -2.84 -33.98
C LYS A 38 2.35 -2.18 -33.07
N GLY A 39 3.01 -2.96 -32.20
CA GLY A 39 3.98 -2.46 -31.23
C GLY A 39 3.39 -1.92 -29.94
N THR A 40 2.06 -1.97 -29.78
CA THR A 40 1.42 -1.56 -28.51
C THR A 40 1.81 -2.52 -27.40
N GLN A 41 2.10 -1.96 -26.22
CA GLN A 41 2.52 -2.71 -25.05
C GLN A 41 1.41 -2.75 -23.99
N TYR A 42 1.22 -3.91 -23.41
CA TYR A 42 0.25 -4.17 -22.36
C TYR A 42 0.91 -4.88 -21.18
N VAL A 43 0.35 -4.66 -19.99
CA VAL A 43 0.68 -5.41 -18.78
C VAL A 43 -0.38 -6.49 -18.59
N LEU A 44 0.02 -7.76 -18.66
CA LEU A 44 -0.82 -8.91 -18.36
C LEU A 44 -0.45 -9.45 -16.98
N GLN A 45 -1.44 -9.61 -16.11
CA GLN A 45 -1.21 -10.09 -14.75
C GLN A 45 -2.08 -11.30 -14.42
N ARG A 46 -1.46 -12.32 -13.82
CA ARG A 46 -2.16 -13.42 -13.16
C ARG A 46 -2.37 -13.05 -11.72
N ILE A 47 -3.64 -12.92 -11.31
CA ILE A 47 -4.05 -12.51 -9.97
C ILE A 47 -3.79 -13.64 -8.97
N ASN A 48 -3.13 -13.32 -7.86
CA ASN A 48 -2.86 -14.27 -6.79
C ASN A 48 -4.12 -14.56 -5.95
N ARG A 49 -4.72 -15.71 -6.17
CA ARG A 49 -5.95 -16.16 -5.47
C ARG A 49 -5.73 -16.56 -4.02
N TYR A 50 -4.50 -16.78 -3.59
CA TYR A 50 -4.21 -17.06 -2.17
C TYR A 50 -4.34 -15.80 -1.33
N VAL A 51 -3.92 -14.67 -1.87
CA VAL A 51 -4.05 -13.34 -1.23
C VAL A 51 -5.45 -12.79 -1.48
N PHE A 52 -5.87 -12.70 -2.74
CA PHE A 52 -7.17 -12.16 -3.12
C PHE A 52 -8.19 -13.28 -3.29
N LYS A 53 -8.92 -13.58 -2.21
CA LYS A 53 -9.91 -14.67 -2.20
C LYS A 53 -11.08 -14.44 -3.18
N ASN A 54 -11.37 -13.19 -3.52
CA ASN A 54 -12.39 -12.81 -4.47
C ASN A 54 -11.86 -11.84 -5.55
N PRO A 55 -11.16 -12.34 -6.59
CA PRO A 55 -10.61 -11.50 -7.65
C PRO A 55 -11.66 -10.67 -8.39
N ILE A 56 -12.92 -11.12 -8.43
CA ILE A 56 -14.01 -10.37 -9.09
C ILE A 56 -14.33 -9.09 -8.31
N ARG A 57 -14.48 -9.17 -6.99
CA ARG A 57 -14.72 -8.00 -6.14
C ARG A 57 -13.54 -7.01 -6.20
N MET A 58 -12.32 -7.53 -6.15
CA MET A 58 -11.11 -6.73 -6.32
C MET A 58 -11.14 -5.97 -7.66
N MET A 59 -11.39 -6.65 -8.78
CA MET A 59 -11.49 -6.02 -10.09
C MET A 59 -12.63 -5.02 -10.19
N ASN A 60 -13.76 -5.27 -9.52
CA ASN A 60 -14.86 -4.31 -9.45
C ASN A 60 -14.43 -3.00 -8.78
N ASN A 61 -13.74 -3.07 -7.63
CA ASN A 61 -13.19 -1.88 -6.98
C ASN A 61 -12.21 -1.16 -7.91
N THR A 62 -11.23 -1.88 -8.43
CA THR A 62 -10.18 -1.32 -9.28
C THR A 62 -10.78 -0.63 -10.52
N CYS A 63 -11.74 -1.25 -11.20
CA CYS A 63 -12.40 -0.65 -12.35
C CYS A 63 -13.24 0.57 -11.96
N ALA A 64 -14.01 0.50 -10.87
CA ALA A 64 -14.81 1.63 -10.40
C ALA A 64 -13.94 2.85 -10.10
N ILE A 65 -12.78 2.65 -9.45
CA ILE A 65 -11.84 3.70 -9.14
C ILE A 65 -11.18 4.26 -10.41
N THR A 66 -10.67 3.41 -11.29
CA THR A 66 -10.00 3.89 -12.52
C THR A 66 -10.98 4.57 -13.48
N ASP A 67 -12.21 4.11 -13.59
CA ASP A 67 -13.26 4.75 -14.38
C ASP A 67 -13.63 6.13 -13.81
N TYR A 68 -13.74 6.24 -12.49
CA TYR A 68 -14.01 7.51 -11.82
C TYR A 68 -12.84 8.51 -12.00
N LEU A 69 -11.59 8.06 -11.82
CA LEU A 69 -10.41 8.88 -12.04
C LEU A 69 -10.33 9.41 -13.47
N ARG A 70 -10.59 8.57 -14.47
CA ARG A 70 -10.58 8.97 -15.89
C ARG A 70 -11.57 10.08 -16.24
N THR A 71 -12.61 10.27 -15.48
CA THR A 71 -13.53 11.41 -15.68
C THR A 71 -12.98 12.74 -15.13
N ARG A 72 -11.85 12.74 -14.42
CA ARG A 72 -11.29 13.87 -13.67
C ARG A 72 -9.87 14.23 -14.05
N ILE A 73 -9.22 13.40 -14.85
CA ILE A 73 -7.84 13.60 -15.31
C ILE A 73 -7.83 13.79 -16.83
N GLU A 74 -6.93 14.67 -17.30
CA GLU A 74 -6.77 14.95 -18.74
C GLU A 74 -5.74 14.02 -19.40
N ASP A 75 -4.60 13.79 -18.73
CA ASP A 75 -3.56 12.89 -19.25
C ASP A 75 -3.92 11.43 -18.95
N PRO A 76 -4.21 10.60 -19.95
CA PRO A 76 -4.61 9.20 -19.75
C PRO A 76 -3.53 8.34 -19.07
N ARG A 77 -2.27 8.82 -19.02
CA ARG A 77 -1.18 8.13 -18.33
C ARG A 77 -1.26 8.24 -16.79
N MET A 78 -2.11 9.14 -16.28
CA MET A 78 -2.22 9.39 -14.83
C MET A 78 -3.11 8.39 -14.10
N THR A 79 -3.65 7.40 -14.77
CA THR A 79 -4.35 6.26 -14.15
C THR A 79 -4.24 5.01 -15.01
N LEU A 80 -4.40 3.84 -14.41
CA LEU A 80 -4.43 2.58 -15.13
C LEU A 80 -5.67 2.51 -16.04
N GLN A 81 -5.49 1.92 -17.22
CA GLN A 81 -6.59 1.63 -18.13
C GLN A 81 -6.62 0.13 -18.41
N PHE A 82 -7.65 -0.54 -17.93
CA PHE A 82 -7.84 -1.97 -18.13
C PHE A 82 -8.47 -2.28 -19.50
N ILE A 83 -8.03 -3.40 -20.07
CA ILE A 83 -8.50 -3.91 -21.37
C ILE A 83 -9.56 -4.96 -21.10
N PRO A 84 -10.77 -4.87 -21.70
CA PRO A 84 -11.76 -5.90 -21.56
C PRO A 84 -11.32 -7.21 -22.22
N SER A 85 -11.69 -8.32 -21.63
CA SER A 85 -11.59 -9.63 -22.28
C SER A 85 -12.62 -9.76 -23.41
N LYS A 86 -12.49 -10.76 -24.26
CA LYS A 86 -13.39 -10.99 -25.39
C LYS A 86 -14.85 -11.22 -25.01
N ASP A 87 -15.11 -11.60 -23.76
CA ASP A 87 -16.46 -11.71 -23.17
C ASP A 87 -16.93 -10.42 -22.46
N GLY A 88 -16.18 -9.30 -22.63
CA GLY A 88 -16.55 -7.96 -22.17
C GLY A 88 -16.28 -7.67 -20.70
N LYS A 89 -15.59 -8.55 -19.98
CA LYS A 89 -15.21 -8.36 -18.57
C LYS A 89 -13.78 -7.81 -18.48
N PHE A 90 -13.46 -7.09 -17.42
CA PHE A 90 -12.09 -6.61 -17.17
C PHE A 90 -11.18 -7.67 -16.51
N TYR A 91 -11.56 -8.93 -16.60
CA TYR A 91 -10.77 -10.09 -16.22
C TYR A 91 -11.10 -11.27 -17.13
N HIS A 92 -10.19 -12.21 -17.25
CA HIS A 92 -10.42 -13.50 -17.88
C HIS A 92 -10.23 -14.62 -16.85
N LYS A 93 -11.26 -15.47 -16.70
CA LYS A 93 -11.19 -16.67 -15.85
C LYS A 93 -10.97 -17.89 -16.72
N THR A 94 -9.87 -18.58 -16.49
CA THR A 94 -9.56 -19.82 -17.21
C THR A 94 -10.38 -21.01 -16.72
N PRO A 95 -10.52 -22.11 -17.50
CA PRO A 95 -11.23 -23.31 -17.07
C PRO A 95 -10.64 -23.98 -15.81
N ASP A 96 -9.33 -23.84 -15.57
CA ASP A 96 -8.64 -24.30 -14.36
C ASP A 96 -8.74 -23.30 -13.19
N GLY A 97 -9.54 -22.24 -13.37
CA GLY A 97 -9.93 -21.31 -12.32
C GLY A 97 -8.96 -20.14 -12.08
N GLU A 98 -7.89 -19.99 -12.87
CA GLU A 98 -7.00 -18.85 -12.77
C GLU A 98 -7.66 -17.56 -13.27
N PHE A 99 -7.30 -16.43 -12.66
CA PHE A 99 -7.79 -15.11 -13.06
C PHE A 99 -6.67 -14.28 -13.65
N TRP A 100 -6.95 -13.65 -14.79
CA TRP A 100 -6.03 -12.77 -15.51
C TRP A 100 -6.68 -11.43 -15.75
N ARG A 101 -5.89 -10.36 -15.74
CA ARG A 101 -6.28 -9.02 -16.16
C ARG A 101 -5.23 -8.43 -17.09
N MET A 102 -5.62 -7.44 -17.88
CA MET A 102 -4.74 -6.74 -18.79
C MET A 102 -4.99 -5.24 -18.72
N SER A 103 -3.92 -4.44 -18.74
CA SER A 103 -3.99 -2.99 -18.86
C SER A 103 -3.01 -2.49 -19.91
N TYR A 104 -3.16 -1.25 -20.38
CA TYR A 104 -2.09 -0.61 -21.11
C TYR A 104 -0.84 -0.48 -20.24
N LEU A 105 0.33 -0.63 -20.85
CA LEU A 105 1.59 -0.30 -20.19
C LEU A 105 1.76 1.22 -20.23
N VAL A 106 1.84 1.84 -19.07
CA VAL A 106 2.24 3.24 -18.93
C VAL A 106 3.76 3.29 -18.87
N GLY A 107 4.40 4.04 -19.75
CA GLY A 107 5.84 4.24 -19.74
C GLY A 107 6.28 5.10 -18.56
N GLY A 108 7.38 4.69 -17.92
CA GLY A 108 7.95 5.35 -16.75
C GLY A 108 8.83 4.37 -15.96
N PHE A 109 9.20 4.75 -14.75
CA PHE A 109 9.98 3.91 -13.83
C PHE A 109 9.46 4.05 -12.39
N THR A 110 9.78 3.08 -11.55
CA THR A 110 9.47 3.07 -10.12
C THR A 110 10.74 2.99 -9.32
N LEU A 111 10.71 3.42 -8.05
CA LEU A 111 11.83 3.39 -7.12
C LEU A 111 11.45 2.55 -5.89
N ASP A 112 12.38 1.73 -5.40
CA ASP A 112 12.19 0.99 -4.15
C ASP A 112 12.47 1.86 -2.92
N ALA A 113 13.33 2.86 -3.05
CA ALA A 113 13.62 3.87 -2.04
C ALA A 113 13.86 5.22 -2.72
N PRO A 114 13.62 6.36 -2.04
CA PRO A 114 13.88 7.67 -2.62
C PRO A 114 15.38 7.86 -2.87
N GLU A 115 15.74 8.29 -4.08
CA GLU A 115 17.12 8.66 -4.44
C GLU A 115 17.40 10.15 -4.14
N SER A 116 16.34 10.93 -3.97
CA SER A 116 16.36 12.37 -3.65
C SER A 116 15.10 12.77 -2.88
N ASP A 117 15.15 13.96 -2.24
CA ASP A 117 13.98 14.57 -1.62
C ASP A 117 12.84 14.76 -2.62
N GLU A 118 13.18 15.12 -3.87
CA GLU A 118 12.20 15.33 -4.93
C GLU A 118 11.44 14.05 -5.27
N ASP A 119 12.09 12.89 -5.31
CA ASP A 119 11.41 11.62 -5.59
C ASP A 119 10.37 11.29 -4.51
N PHE A 120 10.70 11.55 -3.24
CA PHE A 120 9.79 11.33 -2.13
C PHE A 120 8.67 12.35 -2.10
N TYR A 121 8.96 13.61 -2.43
CA TYR A 121 7.96 14.65 -2.62
C TYR A 121 6.99 14.31 -3.77
N GLN A 122 7.49 13.82 -4.91
CA GLN A 122 6.67 13.38 -6.03
C GLN A 122 5.77 12.19 -5.66
N SER A 123 6.26 11.27 -4.84
CA SER A 123 5.43 10.19 -4.28
C SER A 123 4.31 10.73 -3.40
N ALA A 124 4.61 11.71 -2.55
CA ALA A 124 3.62 12.37 -1.71
C ALA A 124 2.55 13.09 -2.54
N LEU A 125 2.96 13.81 -3.60
CA LEU A 125 2.03 14.43 -4.55
C LEU A 125 1.12 13.40 -5.22
N ALA A 126 1.65 12.23 -5.60
CA ALA A 126 0.87 11.16 -6.24
C ALA A 126 -0.24 10.65 -5.32
N PHE A 127 0.11 10.27 -4.09
CA PHE A 127 -0.86 9.74 -3.12
C PHE A 127 -1.80 10.84 -2.60
N GLY A 128 -1.32 12.07 -2.40
CA GLY A 128 -2.19 13.20 -2.06
C GLY A 128 -3.20 13.49 -3.16
N ARG A 129 -2.78 13.51 -4.43
CA ARG A 129 -3.67 13.68 -5.58
C ARG A 129 -4.66 12.53 -5.72
N PHE A 130 -4.26 11.30 -5.44
CA PHE A 130 -5.15 10.14 -5.41
C PHE A 130 -6.27 10.35 -4.38
N GLN A 131 -5.94 10.79 -3.17
CA GLN A 131 -6.93 11.12 -2.13
C GLN A 131 -7.86 12.26 -2.54
N GLU A 132 -7.31 13.34 -3.14
CA GLU A 132 -8.08 14.50 -3.59
C GLU A 132 -9.08 14.14 -4.70
N LEU A 133 -8.60 13.47 -5.75
CA LEU A 133 -9.44 13.07 -6.89
C LEU A 133 -10.58 12.13 -6.48
N LEU A 134 -10.37 11.32 -5.43
CA LEU A 134 -11.35 10.38 -4.89
C LEU A 134 -12.13 10.91 -3.69
N SER A 135 -11.92 12.17 -3.28
CA SER A 135 -12.56 12.75 -2.09
C SER A 135 -14.08 12.69 -2.10
N ASN A 136 -14.70 12.73 -3.27
CA ASN A 136 -16.15 12.64 -3.47
C ASN A 136 -16.61 11.26 -4.00
N PHE A 137 -15.72 10.27 -4.04
CA PHE A 137 -16.13 8.91 -4.39
C PHE A 137 -16.84 8.25 -3.18
N PRO A 138 -17.98 7.53 -3.39
CA PRO A 138 -18.67 6.86 -2.29
C PRO A 138 -17.87 5.64 -1.81
N ALA A 139 -16.96 5.85 -0.87
CA ALA A 139 -16.01 4.84 -0.39
C ALA A 139 -16.72 3.60 0.17
N ASP A 140 -17.88 3.75 0.79
CA ASP A 140 -18.74 2.68 1.32
C ASP A 140 -19.32 1.75 0.24
N SER A 141 -19.25 2.15 -1.03
CA SER A 141 -19.64 1.30 -2.16
C SER A 141 -18.59 0.25 -2.53
N LEU A 142 -17.35 0.39 -2.04
CA LEU A 142 -16.27 -0.52 -2.32
C LEU A 142 -16.39 -1.81 -1.51
N TYR A 143 -16.04 -2.92 -2.12
CA TYR A 143 -15.91 -4.20 -1.43
C TYR A 143 -14.68 -4.23 -0.55
N GLU A 144 -14.78 -4.82 0.61
CA GLU A 144 -13.62 -5.17 1.43
C GLU A 144 -12.90 -6.38 0.78
N VAL A 145 -11.75 -6.11 0.13
CA VAL A 145 -11.01 -7.12 -0.66
C VAL A 145 -10.22 -8.05 0.24
N ILE A 146 -9.67 -7.49 1.30
CA ILE A 146 -8.99 -8.23 2.38
C ILE A 146 -9.69 -7.85 3.69
N PRO A 147 -10.43 -8.78 4.30
CA PRO A 147 -11.19 -8.52 5.52
C PRO A 147 -10.31 -8.00 6.65
N ASN A 148 -10.75 -6.93 7.32
CA ASN A 148 -10.07 -6.32 8.46
C ASN A 148 -8.61 -5.91 8.17
N PHE A 149 -8.28 -5.46 6.95
CA PHE A 149 -6.89 -5.31 6.51
C PHE A 149 -6.09 -4.38 7.44
N HIS A 150 -6.60 -3.18 7.73
CA HIS A 150 -6.02 -2.23 8.69
C HIS A 150 -6.87 -2.03 9.95
N ASN A 151 -7.74 -2.99 10.27
CA ASN A 151 -8.47 -2.99 11.52
C ASN A 151 -7.52 -3.39 12.67
N THR A 152 -6.90 -2.41 13.29
CA THR A 152 -5.90 -2.62 14.35
C THR A 152 -6.47 -3.30 15.59
N GLN A 153 -7.76 -3.14 15.89
CA GLN A 153 -8.43 -3.86 16.98
C GLN A 153 -8.44 -5.37 16.69
N ASP A 154 -8.80 -5.76 15.47
CA ASP A 154 -8.79 -7.15 15.02
C ASP A 154 -7.35 -7.70 14.96
N ARG A 155 -6.36 -6.90 14.51
CA ARG A 155 -4.94 -7.29 14.50
C ARG A 155 -4.43 -7.61 15.91
N TYR A 156 -4.76 -6.78 16.90
CA TYR A 156 -4.39 -7.05 18.29
C TYR A 156 -5.14 -8.25 18.88
N ALA A 157 -6.41 -8.46 18.52
CA ALA A 157 -7.15 -9.65 18.95
C ALA A 157 -6.50 -10.94 18.43
N GLN A 158 -6.17 -10.98 17.12
CA GLN A 158 -5.47 -12.11 16.50
C GLN A 158 -4.06 -12.31 17.10
N PHE A 159 -3.34 -11.23 17.41
CA PHE A 159 -2.02 -11.30 18.03
C PHE A 159 -2.09 -11.94 19.42
N LYS A 160 -3.07 -11.55 20.26
CA LYS A 160 -3.29 -12.15 21.57
C LYS A 160 -3.59 -13.64 21.46
N GLU A 161 -4.42 -14.03 20.50
CA GLU A 161 -4.71 -15.45 20.24
C GLU A 161 -3.43 -16.22 19.88
N SER A 162 -2.56 -15.66 19.01
CA SER A 162 -1.29 -16.31 18.67
C SER A 162 -0.35 -16.43 19.88
N VAL A 163 -0.33 -15.45 20.78
CA VAL A 163 0.42 -15.50 22.04
C VAL A 163 -0.13 -16.59 22.98
N GLU A 164 -1.45 -16.71 23.10
CA GLU A 164 -2.10 -17.72 23.95
C GLU A 164 -1.89 -19.15 23.42
N LEU A 165 -1.95 -19.34 22.10
CA LEU A 165 -1.82 -20.65 21.46
C LEU A 165 -0.37 -21.16 21.42
N ASP A 166 0.61 -20.28 21.28
CA ASP A 166 2.04 -20.57 21.15
C ASP A 166 2.33 -21.80 20.26
N CYS A 167 1.74 -21.82 19.07
CA CYS A 167 1.67 -22.98 18.20
C CYS A 167 3.04 -23.58 17.85
N VAL A 168 4.10 -22.78 17.87
CA VAL A 168 5.47 -23.20 17.52
C VAL A 168 6.49 -23.00 18.65
N GLY A 169 6.05 -22.64 19.86
CA GLY A 169 6.88 -22.53 21.06
C GLY A 169 7.81 -21.30 21.08
N ARG A 170 7.44 -20.19 20.43
CA ARG A 170 8.28 -18.98 20.29
C ARG A 170 7.91 -17.85 21.25
N VAL A 171 6.85 -17.98 22.06
CA VAL A 171 6.37 -16.93 22.96
C VAL A 171 7.38 -16.61 24.05
N ALA A 172 8.03 -17.60 24.65
CA ALA A 172 8.97 -17.39 25.73
C ALA A 172 10.18 -16.54 25.32
N GLU A 173 10.71 -16.75 24.13
CA GLU A 173 11.86 -16.01 23.62
C GLU A 173 11.52 -14.58 23.14
N THR A 174 10.24 -14.30 22.86
CA THR A 174 9.73 -13.01 22.39
C THR A 174 8.96 -12.22 23.47
N ALA A 175 9.07 -12.61 24.75
CA ALA A 175 8.28 -12.02 25.83
C ALA A 175 8.44 -10.49 25.94
N GLN A 176 9.65 -9.94 25.69
CA GLN A 176 9.89 -8.49 25.71
C GLN A 176 9.24 -7.80 24.51
N ASP A 177 9.29 -8.42 23.34
CA ASP A 177 8.67 -7.91 22.10
C ASP A 177 7.15 -7.89 22.26
N ILE A 178 6.57 -8.94 22.82
CA ILE A 178 5.14 -9.03 23.13
C ILE A 178 4.74 -7.93 24.12
N ALA A 179 5.48 -7.75 25.21
CA ALA A 179 5.19 -6.71 26.20
C ALA A 179 5.23 -5.31 25.57
N PHE A 180 6.23 -5.00 24.73
CA PHE A 180 6.34 -3.73 24.00
C PHE A 180 5.08 -3.43 23.17
N LEU A 181 4.56 -4.40 22.44
CA LEU A 181 3.37 -4.23 21.61
C LEU A 181 2.10 -4.11 22.46
N MET A 182 1.96 -4.95 23.48
CA MET A 182 0.77 -4.94 24.35
C MET A 182 0.61 -3.63 25.14
N GLU A 183 1.69 -3.01 25.58
CA GLU A 183 1.67 -1.68 26.22
C GLU A 183 1.12 -0.59 25.29
N ARG A 184 1.23 -0.77 23.98
CA ARG A 184 0.83 0.19 22.95
C ARG A 184 -0.52 -0.11 22.29
N GLU A 185 -1.22 -1.15 22.72
CA GLU A 185 -2.51 -1.55 22.14
C GLU A 185 -3.51 -0.41 22.07
N GLN A 186 -3.63 0.38 23.15
CA GLN A 186 -4.59 1.49 23.18
C GLN A 186 -4.27 2.52 22.10
N THR A 187 -3.00 2.89 21.93
CA THR A 187 -2.53 3.80 20.90
C THR A 187 -2.75 3.21 19.51
N GLY A 188 -2.39 1.94 19.30
CA GLY A 188 -2.58 1.23 18.05
C GLY A 188 -4.04 1.20 17.58
N CYS A 189 -4.99 1.14 18.51
CA CYS A 189 -6.41 1.05 18.18
C CYS A 189 -7.13 2.42 18.06
N ILE A 190 -6.44 3.55 18.22
CA ILE A 190 -7.10 4.88 18.23
C ILE A 190 -7.76 5.18 16.91
N LEU A 191 -7.05 5.00 15.77
CA LEU A 191 -7.58 5.36 14.45
C LEU A 191 -8.83 4.55 14.11
N GLN A 192 -8.84 3.25 14.38
CA GLN A 192 -10.03 2.42 14.16
C GLN A 192 -11.21 2.90 15.02
N LYS A 193 -10.98 3.22 16.28
CA LYS A 193 -12.02 3.76 17.16
C LYS A 193 -12.56 5.10 16.68
N MET A 194 -11.71 5.96 16.11
CA MET A 194 -12.13 7.24 15.54
C MET A 194 -12.96 7.06 14.25
N LEU A 195 -12.62 6.07 13.41
CA LEU A 195 -13.42 5.69 12.25
C LEU A 195 -14.79 5.15 12.67
N ASP A 196 -14.82 4.20 13.62
CA ASP A 196 -16.05 3.59 14.12
C ASP A 196 -17.00 4.62 14.74
N ALA A 197 -16.42 5.65 15.37
CA ALA A 197 -17.15 6.77 15.96
C ALA A 197 -17.56 7.87 14.97
N GLY A 198 -17.17 7.76 13.69
CA GLY A 198 -17.42 8.78 12.65
C GLY A 198 -16.67 10.10 12.87
N ILE A 199 -15.62 10.11 13.69
CA ILE A 199 -14.74 11.28 13.91
C ILE A 199 -13.81 11.50 12.72
N LEU A 200 -13.31 10.41 12.14
CA LEU A 200 -12.59 10.42 10.87
C LEU A 200 -13.54 10.03 9.74
N PRO A 201 -13.47 10.69 8.59
CA PRO A 201 -14.28 10.31 7.43
C PRO A 201 -13.78 9.00 6.84
N LEU A 202 -14.69 8.22 6.27
CA LEU A 202 -14.36 7.08 5.45
C LEU A 202 -13.91 7.59 4.08
N ARG A 203 -12.73 7.15 3.64
CA ARG A 203 -12.10 7.52 2.37
C ARG A 203 -11.87 6.29 1.51
N VAL A 204 -11.61 6.52 0.22
CA VAL A 204 -10.95 5.50 -0.60
C VAL A 204 -9.49 5.46 -0.21
N THR A 205 -8.97 4.31 0.16
CA THR A 205 -7.57 4.12 0.54
C THR A 205 -6.89 3.12 -0.38
N HIS A 206 -5.62 3.39 -0.67
CA HIS A 206 -4.78 2.51 -1.47
C HIS A 206 -4.32 1.29 -0.66
N ASN A 207 -3.97 1.52 0.61
CA ASN A 207 -3.54 0.51 1.60
C ASN A 207 -2.21 -0.20 1.33
N ASP A 208 -1.42 0.26 0.35
CA ASP A 208 -0.03 -0.17 0.10
C ASP A 208 0.73 0.98 -0.58
N THR A 209 1.00 2.05 0.18
CA THR A 209 1.52 3.32 -0.34
C THR A 209 3.04 3.41 -0.36
N LYS A 210 3.67 2.32 -0.75
CA LYS A 210 5.10 2.26 -0.96
C LYS A 210 5.51 3.08 -2.19
N LEU A 211 6.72 3.61 -2.16
CA LEU A 211 7.29 4.40 -3.27
C LEU A 211 7.26 3.66 -4.61
N ASN A 212 7.49 2.35 -4.62
CA ASN A 212 7.45 1.54 -5.83
C ASN A 212 6.05 1.34 -6.43
N ASN A 213 5.00 1.81 -5.75
CA ASN A 213 3.65 1.90 -6.30
C ASN A 213 3.35 3.28 -6.92
N VAL A 214 4.36 4.15 -7.06
CA VAL A 214 4.27 5.40 -7.82
C VAL A 214 5.13 5.29 -9.08
N LEU A 215 4.50 5.44 -10.24
CA LEU A 215 5.19 5.54 -11.52
C LEU A 215 5.66 6.98 -11.74
N LEU A 216 6.94 7.15 -12.00
CA LEU A 216 7.56 8.43 -12.34
C LEU A 216 7.79 8.51 -13.86
N ASP A 217 7.61 9.68 -14.41
CA ASP A 217 7.90 9.97 -15.83
C ASP A 217 9.41 9.93 -16.09
N SER A 218 9.83 9.21 -17.11
CA SER A 218 11.26 8.98 -17.40
C SER A 218 12.05 10.23 -17.80
N GLU A 219 11.36 11.27 -18.28
CA GLU A 219 12.01 12.51 -18.73
C GLU A 219 12.01 13.56 -17.62
N THR A 220 10.88 13.73 -16.96
CA THR A 220 10.66 14.82 -15.98
C THR A 220 10.83 14.40 -14.54
N ARG A 221 10.88 13.10 -14.24
CA ARG A 221 10.82 12.47 -12.91
C ARG A 221 9.58 12.86 -12.08
N LYS A 222 8.57 13.48 -12.69
CA LYS A 222 7.31 13.80 -12.00
C LYS A 222 6.44 12.57 -11.87
N SER A 223 5.63 12.55 -10.81
CA SER A 223 4.67 11.47 -10.61
C SER A 223 3.63 11.42 -11.73
N LEU A 224 3.43 10.25 -12.32
CA LEU A 224 2.43 9.98 -13.34
C LEU A 224 1.21 9.28 -12.76
N CYS A 225 1.40 8.09 -12.24
CA CYS A 225 0.30 7.17 -11.95
C CYS A 225 0.57 6.41 -10.65
N VAL A 226 -0.47 6.20 -9.87
CA VAL A 226 -0.46 5.26 -8.75
C VAL A 226 -0.77 3.86 -9.30
N LEU A 227 0.09 2.90 -8.98
CA LEU A 227 0.04 1.51 -9.43
C LEU A 227 -0.52 0.61 -8.32
N ASP A 228 -0.75 -0.66 -8.67
CA ASP A 228 -1.13 -1.75 -7.75
C ASP A 228 -2.37 -1.44 -6.88
N LEU A 229 -3.49 -1.19 -7.57
CA LEU A 229 -4.78 -0.85 -6.94
C LEU A 229 -5.52 -2.06 -6.35
N ASP A 230 -4.85 -3.18 -6.10
CA ASP A 230 -5.47 -4.44 -5.68
C ASP A 230 -6.02 -4.39 -4.25
N THR A 231 -5.43 -3.53 -3.42
CA THR A 231 -5.80 -3.32 -2.02
C THR A 231 -6.73 -2.13 -1.82
N VAL A 232 -7.21 -1.50 -2.90
CA VAL A 232 -8.07 -0.33 -2.79
C VAL A 232 -9.42 -0.71 -2.17
N MET A 233 -9.69 -0.10 -1.01
CA MET A 233 -10.88 -0.31 -0.19
C MET A 233 -11.29 0.99 0.50
N ALA A 234 -12.41 0.93 1.23
CA ALA A 234 -12.76 1.98 2.17
C ALA A 234 -11.86 1.92 3.42
N GLY A 235 -11.39 3.07 3.89
CA GLY A 235 -10.52 3.17 5.06
C GLY A 235 -10.28 4.62 5.49
N SER A 236 -9.14 4.87 6.12
CA SER A 236 -8.69 6.21 6.53
C SER A 236 -7.53 6.68 5.67
N SER A 237 -7.55 7.96 5.24
CA SER A 237 -6.40 8.62 4.60
C SER A 237 -5.11 8.51 5.42
N LEU A 238 -5.25 8.30 6.74
CA LEU A 238 -4.13 8.15 7.66
C LEU A 238 -3.40 6.81 7.51
N TYR A 239 -4.06 5.78 6.96
CA TYR A 239 -3.41 4.51 6.63
C TYR A 239 -2.43 4.70 5.47
N ASP A 240 -2.87 5.36 4.39
CA ASP A 240 -2.03 5.64 3.24
C ASP A 240 -0.85 6.54 3.60
N TYR A 241 -1.12 7.65 4.29
CA TYR A 241 -0.04 8.52 4.76
C TYR A 241 0.94 7.77 5.69
N GLY A 242 0.41 7.01 6.63
CA GLY A 242 1.21 6.30 7.61
C GLY A 242 2.11 5.23 7.01
N ASP A 243 1.60 4.45 6.08
CA ASP A 243 2.39 3.41 5.41
C ASP A 243 3.49 4.01 4.53
N ALA A 244 3.23 5.12 3.84
CA ALA A 244 4.25 5.84 3.07
C ALA A 244 5.37 6.39 3.95
N ILE A 245 5.05 6.99 5.10
CA ILE A 245 6.04 7.49 6.07
C ILE A 245 6.85 6.33 6.64
N ARG A 246 6.20 5.27 7.10
CA ARG A 246 6.84 4.09 7.66
C ARG A 246 7.89 3.51 6.70
N TYR A 247 7.54 3.44 5.43
CA TYR A 247 8.41 2.85 4.41
C TYR A 247 9.48 3.83 3.90
N GLY A 248 9.09 5.06 3.55
CA GLY A 248 9.94 5.98 2.82
C GLY A 248 10.75 6.96 3.69
N ALA A 249 10.33 7.23 4.94
CA ALA A 249 11.05 8.10 5.87
C ALA A 249 11.83 7.34 6.96
N ALA A 250 11.93 6.02 6.85
CA ALA A 250 12.80 5.21 7.70
C ALA A 250 14.26 5.28 7.20
N THR A 251 15.22 5.35 8.14
CA THR A 251 16.65 5.45 7.82
C THR A 251 17.30 4.12 7.43
N ALA A 252 16.59 3.00 7.57
CA ALA A 252 17.07 1.66 7.25
C ALA A 252 15.95 0.79 6.64
N ALA A 253 16.32 -0.33 6.07
CA ALA A 253 15.39 -1.28 5.47
C ALA A 253 14.47 -1.91 6.52
N GLU A 254 13.28 -2.36 6.10
CA GLU A 254 12.26 -2.97 6.96
C GLU A 254 12.79 -4.20 7.73
N ASP A 255 13.77 -4.89 7.19
CA ASP A 255 14.43 -6.07 7.74
C ASP A 255 15.85 -5.81 8.27
N GLU A 256 16.18 -4.56 8.63
CA GLU A 256 17.47 -4.20 9.25
C GLU A 256 17.64 -4.95 10.58
N GLN A 257 18.71 -5.71 10.69
CA GLN A 257 19.03 -6.49 11.89
C GLN A 257 19.58 -5.63 13.05
N ASP A 258 20.34 -4.57 12.71
CA ASP A 258 20.83 -3.60 13.69
C ASP A 258 19.79 -2.51 13.91
N THR A 259 18.90 -2.73 14.88
CA THR A 259 17.83 -1.80 15.21
C THR A 259 18.30 -0.42 15.64
N SER A 260 19.59 -0.26 15.99
CA SER A 260 20.16 1.05 16.31
C SER A 260 20.30 1.98 15.10
N LYS A 261 20.15 1.45 13.88
CA LYS A 261 20.12 2.23 12.64
C LYS A 261 18.71 2.66 12.23
N MET A 262 17.69 2.08 12.85
CA MET A 262 16.28 2.34 12.49
C MET A 262 15.77 3.58 13.21
N HIS A 263 15.57 4.66 12.45
CA HIS A 263 15.04 5.94 12.93
C HIS A 263 14.06 6.53 11.93
N LEU A 264 13.20 7.41 12.39
CA LEU A 264 12.42 8.30 11.53
C LEU A 264 13.31 9.48 11.08
N ASP A 265 13.47 9.67 9.78
CA ASP A 265 14.05 10.88 9.24
C ASP A 265 13.02 12.02 9.24
N LEU A 266 13.21 13.01 10.11
CA LEU A 266 12.30 14.16 10.23
C LEU A 266 12.31 15.07 9.00
N HIS A 267 13.42 15.11 8.25
CA HIS A 267 13.49 15.87 7.01
C HIS A 267 12.62 15.22 5.94
N LEU A 268 12.76 13.91 5.71
CA LEU A 268 11.92 13.17 4.78
C LEU A 268 10.45 13.17 5.23
N PHE A 269 10.19 13.08 6.54
CA PHE A 269 8.85 13.26 7.09
C PHE A 269 8.24 14.61 6.71
N GLU A 270 8.98 15.73 6.81
CA GLU A 270 8.53 17.06 6.38
C GLU A 270 8.31 17.12 4.87
N VAL A 271 9.25 16.57 4.07
CA VAL A 271 9.17 16.54 2.60
C VAL A 271 7.88 15.83 2.14
N PHE A 272 7.61 14.64 2.66
CA PHE A 272 6.39 13.90 2.31
C PHE A 272 5.12 14.61 2.80
N THR A 273 5.12 15.09 4.04
CA THR A 273 3.99 15.83 4.61
C THR A 273 3.60 17.01 3.73
N ARG A 274 4.59 17.76 3.23
CA ARG A 274 4.39 18.93 2.36
C ARG A 274 3.72 18.52 1.06
N GLY A 275 4.27 17.57 0.33
CA GLY A 275 3.71 17.11 -0.94
C GLY A 275 2.30 16.52 -0.78
N TYR A 276 2.09 15.73 0.29
CA TYR A 276 0.79 15.11 0.54
C TYR A 276 -0.29 16.14 0.85
N LEU A 277 -0.02 17.12 1.73
CA LEU A 277 -0.97 18.18 2.08
C LEU A 277 -1.21 19.16 0.94
N GLU A 278 -0.19 19.47 0.14
CA GLU A 278 -0.33 20.31 -1.05
C GLU A 278 -1.30 19.70 -2.07
N ALA A 279 -1.23 18.38 -2.25
CA ALA A 279 -2.02 17.67 -3.23
C ALA A 279 -3.38 17.18 -2.71
N ALA A 280 -3.65 17.22 -1.41
CA ALA A 280 -4.88 16.73 -0.78
C ALA A 280 -5.61 17.80 0.05
N PRO A 281 -6.04 18.94 -0.54
CA PRO A 281 -6.73 20.02 0.19
C PRO A 281 -8.09 19.61 0.77
N ALA A 282 -8.70 18.52 0.31
CA ALA A 282 -9.97 18.02 0.85
C ALA A 282 -9.82 17.27 2.18
N LEU A 283 -8.61 17.12 2.72
CA LEU A 283 -8.43 16.55 4.06
C LEU A 283 -9.00 17.48 5.13
N THR A 284 -9.75 16.90 6.06
CA THR A 284 -10.31 17.63 7.20
C THR A 284 -9.21 18.07 8.16
N ASN A 285 -9.49 19.10 8.98
CA ASN A 285 -8.55 19.53 10.03
C ASN A 285 -8.18 18.40 10.99
N MET A 286 -9.13 17.47 11.25
CA MET A 286 -8.88 16.31 12.11
C MET A 286 -7.91 15.33 11.45
N GLU A 287 -8.11 15.00 10.16
CA GLU A 287 -7.17 14.15 9.42
C GLU A 287 -5.77 14.74 9.43
N VAL A 288 -5.63 16.04 9.13
CA VAL A 288 -4.33 16.72 9.15
C VAL A 288 -3.67 16.65 10.53
N ALA A 289 -4.41 16.95 11.59
CA ALA A 289 -3.88 16.88 12.96
C ALA A 289 -3.46 15.45 13.38
N MET A 290 -4.06 14.43 12.78
CA MET A 290 -3.78 13.03 13.10
C MET A 290 -2.72 12.37 12.19
N LEU A 291 -2.11 13.08 11.24
CA LEU A 291 -1.07 12.52 10.36
C LEU A 291 0.10 11.89 11.14
N PRO A 292 0.65 12.52 12.22
CA PRO A 292 1.70 11.88 13.00
C PRO A 292 1.24 10.56 13.66
N LEU A 293 -0.02 10.51 14.10
CA LEU A 293 -0.60 9.29 14.66
C LEU A 293 -0.78 8.21 13.59
N GLY A 294 -1.13 8.60 12.35
CA GLY A 294 -1.18 7.69 11.21
C GLY A 294 0.13 6.97 11.00
N ALA A 295 1.26 7.70 10.98
CA ALA A 295 2.59 7.13 10.85
C ALA A 295 2.92 6.15 11.98
N LEU A 296 2.65 6.53 13.24
CA LEU A 296 2.89 5.69 14.40
C LEU A 296 2.04 4.42 14.38
N VAL A 297 0.73 4.53 14.11
CA VAL A 297 -0.21 3.40 14.13
C VAL A 297 0.10 2.40 13.01
N MET A 298 0.40 2.86 11.80
CA MET A 298 0.73 1.96 10.70
C MET A 298 2.05 1.21 10.94
N THR A 299 3.04 1.87 11.53
CA THR A 299 4.29 1.22 11.93
C THR A 299 4.05 0.17 13.01
N LEU A 300 3.23 0.51 14.02
CA LEU A 300 2.86 -0.39 15.11
C LEU A 300 2.05 -1.60 14.61
N GLU A 301 1.10 -1.38 13.69
CA GLU A 301 0.33 -2.46 13.05
C GLU A 301 1.25 -3.48 12.38
N LEU A 302 2.22 -3.00 11.59
CA LEU A 302 3.16 -3.89 10.91
C LEU A 302 4.04 -4.67 11.88
N ALA A 303 4.50 -4.04 12.98
CA ALA A 303 5.23 -4.73 14.05
C ALA A 303 4.37 -5.86 14.66
N VAL A 304 3.09 -5.60 14.95
CA VAL A 304 2.13 -6.60 15.44
C VAL A 304 1.96 -7.74 14.44
N ARG A 305 1.78 -7.44 13.16
CA ARG A 305 1.57 -8.44 12.11
C ARG A 305 2.79 -9.32 11.87
N PHE A 306 3.99 -8.74 11.88
CA PHE A 306 5.24 -9.52 11.72
C PHE A 306 5.50 -10.42 12.93
N LEU A 307 5.33 -9.90 14.16
CA LEU A 307 5.53 -10.73 15.35
C LEU A 307 4.47 -11.83 15.45
N LYS A 308 3.20 -11.51 15.14
CA LYS A 308 2.13 -12.51 15.07
C LYS A 308 2.49 -13.63 14.10
N ASP A 309 2.92 -13.28 12.89
CA ASP A 309 3.26 -14.28 11.86
C ASP A 309 4.47 -15.14 12.27
N TYR A 310 5.46 -14.54 12.95
CA TYR A 310 6.56 -15.29 13.54
C TYR A 310 6.07 -16.30 14.59
N LEU A 311 5.14 -15.91 15.46
CA LEU A 311 4.54 -16.78 16.48
C LEU A 311 3.67 -17.89 15.86
N ASP A 312 3.08 -17.64 14.68
CA ASP A 312 2.29 -18.63 13.94
C ASP A 312 3.13 -19.57 13.06
N GLY A 313 4.45 -19.36 12.98
CA GLY A 313 5.37 -20.19 12.18
C GLY A 313 5.61 -19.69 10.76
N ASP A 314 5.54 -18.36 10.55
CA ASP A 314 5.89 -17.68 9.28
C ASP A 314 5.00 -18.05 8.09
N LEU A 315 3.69 -18.06 8.30
CA LEU A 315 2.70 -18.56 7.32
C LEU A 315 2.22 -17.49 6.34
N TYR A 316 2.04 -16.24 6.80
CA TYR A 316 1.48 -15.16 6.00
C TYR A 316 2.56 -14.45 5.17
N PHE A 317 3.61 -13.96 5.81
CA PHE A 317 4.77 -13.35 5.15
C PHE A 317 5.80 -14.43 4.78
N SER A 318 5.40 -15.36 3.95
CA SER A 318 6.10 -16.60 3.65
C SER A 318 7.40 -16.48 2.83
N LYS A 319 7.73 -15.27 2.33
CA LYS A 319 9.02 -15.00 1.70
C LYS A 319 10.08 -14.74 2.77
N ILE A 320 10.57 -15.82 3.36
CA ILE A 320 11.54 -15.80 4.45
C ILE A 320 12.95 -15.95 3.88
N ALA A 321 13.82 -14.98 4.14
CA ALA A 321 15.22 -15.02 3.73
C ALA A 321 16.10 -15.83 4.70
N TYR A 322 15.74 -15.86 5.99
CA TYR A 322 16.40 -16.61 7.07
C TYR A 322 15.42 -16.89 8.22
N PRO A 323 15.69 -17.82 9.14
CA PRO A 323 14.69 -18.35 10.09
C PRO A 323 13.96 -17.33 10.96
N GLU A 324 14.61 -16.19 11.30
CA GLU A 324 14.07 -15.16 12.20
C GLU A 324 13.65 -13.90 11.45
N HIS A 325 13.47 -13.98 10.14
CA HIS A 325 13.23 -12.81 9.29
C HIS A 325 12.04 -11.96 9.75
N ASN A 326 10.89 -12.58 10.06
CA ASN A 326 9.71 -11.83 10.54
C ASN A 326 9.92 -11.26 11.96
N LEU A 327 10.69 -11.93 12.81
CA LEU A 327 11.07 -11.37 14.12
C LEU A 327 11.97 -10.13 13.97
N VAL A 328 12.94 -10.18 13.04
CA VAL A 328 13.80 -9.03 12.72
C VAL A 328 12.96 -7.88 12.19
N ARG A 329 12.04 -8.15 11.25
CA ARG A 329 11.12 -7.12 10.73
C ARG A 329 10.25 -6.53 11.85
N ALA A 330 9.73 -7.34 12.76
CA ALA A 330 8.96 -6.85 13.91
C ALA A 330 9.79 -5.91 14.79
N ARG A 331 11.02 -6.31 15.15
CA ARG A 331 11.93 -5.51 16.00
C ARG A 331 12.38 -4.22 15.30
N SER A 332 12.62 -4.26 13.99
CA SER A 332 12.91 -3.07 13.20
C SER A 332 11.75 -2.06 13.27
N GLN A 333 10.50 -2.51 13.08
CA GLN A 333 9.33 -1.63 13.21
C GLN A 333 9.11 -1.15 14.66
N MET A 334 9.36 -1.96 15.68
CA MET A 334 9.30 -1.53 17.08
C MET A 334 10.33 -0.43 17.38
N ALA A 335 11.53 -0.54 16.83
CA ALA A 335 12.55 0.50 16.96
C ALA A 335 12.11 1.82 16.33
N LEU A 336 11.49 1.75 15.14
CA LEU A 336 10.93 2.92 14.45
C LEU A 336 9.79 3.55 15.27
N VAL A 337 8.88 2.75 15.86
CA VAL A 337 7.83 3.22 16.78
C VAL A 337 8.45 3.96 17.95
N ALA A 338 9.43 3.35 18.62
CA ALA A 338 10.09 3.96 19.77
C ALA A 338 10.81 5.29 19.43
N ASP A 339 11.34 5.41 18.21
CA ASP A 339 11.95 6.65 17.74
C ASP A 339 10.90 7.72 17.39
N MET A 340 9.78 7.34 16.77
CA MET A 340 8.63 8.23 16.54
C MET A 340 8.06 8.78 17.87
N GLU A 341 7.94 7.93 18.89
CA GLU A 341 7.52 8.36 20.23
C GLU A 341 8.45 9.43 20.82
N LYS A 342 9.77 9.26 20.68
CA LYS A 342 10.75 10.28 21.11
C LYS A 342 10.63 11.57 20.32
N LYS A 343 10.31 11.48 19.03
CA LYS A 343 10.18 12.61 18.09
C LYS A 343 8.77 13.16 17.99
N TRP A 344 7.84 12.67 18.82
CA TRP A 344 6.40 12.98 18.76
C TRP A 344 6.09 14.47 18.67
N THR A 345 6.71 15.28 19.53
CA THR A 345 6.51 16.74 19.53
C THR A 345 7.00 17.36 18.22
N GLN A 346 8.14 16.91 17.68
CA GLN A 346 8.70 17.44 16.44
C GLN A 346 7.82 17.07 15.24
N MET A 347 7.30 15.84 15.17
CA MET A 347 6.36 15.42 14.11
C MET A 347 5.12 16.31 14.10
N ASN A 348 4.51 16.56 15.27
CA ASN A 348 3.34 17.44 15.38
C ASN A 348 3.65 18.88 14.98
N LEU A 349 4.80 19.42 15.36
CA LEU A 349 5.22 20.78 14.97
C LEU A 349 5.45 20.90 13.46
N ILE A 350 6.03 19.88 12.82
CA ILE A 350 6.23 19.83 11.37
C ILE A 350 4.88 19.85 10.65
N VAL A 351 3.94 18.98 11.03
CA VAL A 351 2.62 18.95 10.40
C VAL A 351 1.89 20.27 10.57
N ALA A 352 1.90 20.85 11.78
CA ALA A 352 1.26 22.14 12.03
C ALA A 352 1.89 23.29 11.21
N LYS A 353 3.22 23.31 11.12
CA LYS A 353 3.98 24.28 10.31
C LYS A 353 3.58 24.19 8.84
N VAL A 354 3.68 22.98 8.26
CA VAL A 354 3.38 22.75 6.84
C VAL A 354 1.92 23.10 6.52
N ALA A 355 0.98 22.66 7.36
CA ALA A 355 -0.44 22.96 7.18
C ALA A 355 -0.75 24.48 7.22
N ASN A 356 -0.05 25.22 8.06
CA ASN A 356 -0.21 26.67 8.12
C ASN A 356 0.39 27.37 6.89
N GLU A 357 1.57 26.93 6.42
CA GLU A 357 2.22 27.48 5.23
C GLU A 357 1.39 27.30 3.95
N LEU A 358 0.69 26.17 3.82
CA LEU A 358 -0.13 25.86 2.64
C LEU A 358 -1.52 26.53 2.65
N ARG A 359 -1.96 27.07 3.80
CA ARG A 359 -3.24 27.78 3.91
C ARG A 359 -3.15 29.28 3.61
N HIS A 360 -1.94 29.79 3.48
CA HIS A 360 -1.62 31.19 3.17
C HIS A 360 -1.02 31.35 1.79
#